data_1b5d1fa489bfe475a731c55b464eae8b
#
_entry.id   1b5d1fa489bfe475a731c55b464eae8b
#
_cell.length_a   1.000
_cell.length_b   1.000
_cell.length_c   1.000
_cell.angle_alpha   90.00
_cell.angle_beta   90.00
_cell.angle_gamma   90.00
#
_symmetry.space_group_name_H-M   'P 1'
#
loop_
_entity.id
_entity.type
_entity.pdbx_description
1 polymer ?
#
loop_
_entity_poly.entity_id
_entity_poly.type
_entity_poly.pdbx_seq_one_letter_code
_entity_poly.pdbx_strand_id
1 'polypeptide(L)'
;MFPSNLIRKKFLDYFKKNNHKVIHSSSLVPQNDPTLLFTNSGMVQFKNILTGVEEAKVKRATTSQKCVRAGGKHNDLDNVGHSFRHHTFFEMLGNFSFGDYFKEEAIYYAWNLLTKDFQIDKNKLLISVYHDDNVSKEIWKKITGFNDNKIVSVKTNDNFWSMGETGPCGPCTEIFYDYGNNFKGKISSKGIEGDKYVEIWNLVFMEFNQINKNKRVNLPKKCVMSKCMANIIKIIMFSTSSNTFVLCGIFF
;
A
#
# COMPACT_ATOMS: atom_id res chain seq x y z
N MET A 1 6.70 21.42 7.04
CA MET A 1 5.91 20.77 5.98
C MET A 1 6.86 20.15 4.97
N PHE A 2 6.76 18.85 4.66
CA PHE A 2 7.56 18.21 3.63
C PHE A 2 6.86 18.40 2.27
N PRO A 3 7.48 19.03 1.28
CA PRO A 3 6.93 19.08 -0.06
C PRO A 3 6.89 17.69 -0.70
N SER A 4 5.97 17.45 -1.63
CA SER A 4 5.72 16.12 -2.24
C SER A 4 6.98 15.53 -2.90
N ASN A 5 7.81 16.37 -3.54
CA ASN A 5 9.07 15.95 -4.13
C ASN A 5 10.06 15.39 -3.08
N LEU A 6 10.06 15.95 -1.87
CA LEU A 6 10.93 15.46 -0.79
C LEU A 6 10.43 14.12 -0.23
N ILE A 7 9.10 13.93 -0.14
CA ILE A 7 8.53 12.64 0.29
C ILE A 7 8.88 11.56 -0.72
N ARG A 8 8.68 11.83 -2.02
CA ARG A 8 9.09 10.92 -3.10
C ARG A 8 10.56 10.57 -3.02
N LYS A 9 11.42 11.59 -2.89
CA LYS A 9 12.87 11.41 -2.78
C LYS A 9 13.24 10.57 -1.57
N LYS A 10 12.73 10.88 -0.38
CA LYS A 10 12.99 10.12 0.85
C LYS A 10 12.57 8.67 0.73
N PHE A 11 11.40 8.40 0.15
CA PHE A 11 10.92 7.03 -0.07
C PHE A 11 11.88 6.25 -0.99
N LEU A 12 12.18 6.79 -2.16
CA LEU A 12 13.07 6.12 -3.12
C LEU A 12 14.48 5.94 -2.59
N ASP A 13 15.03 6.93 -1.92
CA ASP A 13 16.37 6.87 -1.30
C ASP A 13 16.44 5.83 -0.18
N TYR A 14 15.39 5.74 0.65
CA TYR A 14 15.29 4.74 1.72
C TYR A 14 15.36 3.32 1.14
N PHE A 15 14.54 3.02 0.15
CA PHE A 15 14.53 1.70 -0.47
C PHE A 15 15.79 1.43 -1.31
N LYS A 16 16.37 2.45 -1.95
CA LYS A 16 17.66 2.34 -2.63
C LYS A 16 18.78 1.94 -1.66
N LYS A 17 18.84 2.53 -0.46
CA LYS A 17 19.76 2.15 0.62
C LYS A 17 19.55 0.71 1.10
N ASN A 18 18.35 0.17 0.96
CA ASN A 18 17.99 -1.21 1.27
C ASN A 18 18.01 -2.12 0.03
N ASN A 19 18.92 -1.83 -0.93
CA ASN A 19 19.21 -2.64 -2.11
C ASN A 19 18.05 -2.80 -3.11
N HIS A 20 17.12 -1.86 -3.16
CA HIS A 20 16.07 -1.84 -4.18
C HIS A 20 16.54 -1.04 -5.40
N LYS A 21 16.33 -1.58 -6.59
CA LYS A 21 16.53 -0.85 -7.84
C LYS A 21 15.41 0.17 -8.00
N VAL A 22 15.77 1.42 -8.19
CA VAL A 22 14.79 2.46 -8.55
C VAL A 22 14.36 2.25 -10.01
N ILE A 23 13.07 2.02 -10.21
CA ILE A 23 12.45 1.83 -11.51
C ILE A 23 11.59 3.05 -11.81
N HIS A 24 11.69 3.59 -13.02
CA HIS A 24 10.88 4.73 -13.45
C HIS A 24 9.39 4.38 -13.54
N SER A 25 8.53 5.39 -13.38
CA SER A 25 7.11 5.26 -13.66
C SER A 25 6.88 4.80 -15.09
N SER A 26 6.07 3.77 -15.27
CA SER A 26 5.60 3.38 -16.60
C SER A 26 4.60 4.41 -17.14
N SER A 27 4.28 4.30 -18.44
CA SER A 27 3.26 5.11 -19.09
C SER A 27 1.91 5.00 -18.37
N LEU A 28 1.13 6.08 -18.35
CA LEU A 28 -0.25 6.07 -17.87
C LEU A 28 -1.17 5.25 -18.78
N VAL A 29 -0.87 5.18 -20.07
CA VAL A 29 -1.56 4.32 -21.01
C VAL A 29 -0.74 3.03 -21.14
N PRO A 30 -1.24 1.89 -20.61
CA PRO A 30 -0.52 0.62 -20.69
C PRO A 30 -0.50 0.13 -22.13
N GLN A 31 0.69 -0.15 -22.65
CA GLN A 31 0.85 -0.58 -24.06
C GLN A 31 0.49 -2.06 -24.27
N ASN A 32 0.58 -2.89 -23.23
CA ASN A 32 0.51 -4.35 -23.33
C ASN A 32 -0.55 -4.98 -22.41
N ASP A 33 -1.53 -4.22 -21.93
CA ASP A 33 -2.61 -4.74 -21.11
C ASP A 33 -3.98 -4.23 -21.59
N PRO A 34 -4.67 -5.02 -22.46
CA PRO A 34 -5.97 -4.64 -22.99
C PRO A 34 -7.09 -4.61 -21.94
N THR A 35 -6.81 -5.09 -20.71
CA THR A 35 -7.79 -5.11 -19.62
C THR A 35 -7.82 -3.79 -18.83
N LEU A 36 -6.88 -2.89 -19.08
CA LEU A 36 -6.74 -1.63 -18.37
C LEU A 36 -6.76 -0.43 -19.34
N LEU A 37 -7.63 0.54 -19.05
CA LEU A 37 -7.61 1.84 -19.76
C LEU A 37 -6.39 2.67 -19.36
N PHE A 38 -6.09 2.68 -18.06
CA PHE A 38 -4.96 3.42 -17.49
C PHE A 38 -4.20 2.58 -16.48
N THR A 39 -2.94 2.91 -16.28
CA THR A 39 -2.14 2.40 -15.15
C THR A 39 -2.74 2.92 -13.86
N ASN A 40 -3.40 2.05 -13.11
CA ASN A 40 -4.18 2.38 -11.91
C ASN A 40 -3.46 2.00 -10.60
N SER A 41 -2.32 1.34 -10.70
CA SER A 41 -1.50 0.98 -9.54
C SER A 41 -0.03 0.77 -9.89
N GLY A 42 0.84 0.84 -8.87
CA GLY A 42 2.28 0.66 -9.02
C GLY A 42 2.71 -0.73 -9.49
N MET A 43 1.85 -1.73 -9.34
CA MET A 43 2.16 -3.10 -9.75
C MET A 43 1.98 -3.37 -11.25
N VAL A 44 1.27 -2.53 -11.98
CA VAL A 44 0.89 -2.81 -13.37
C VAL A 44 2.12 -3.11 -14.23
N GLN A 45 3.18 -2.33 -14.09
CA GLN A 45 4.43 -2.57 -14.82
C GLN A 45 5.16 -3.86 -14.45
N PHE A 46 4.81 -4.50 -13.33
CA PHE A 46 5.41 -5.75 -12.85
C PHE A 46 4.46 -6.94 -12.97
N LYS A 47 3.30 -6.78 -13.61
CA LYS A 47 2.26 -7.81 -13.71
C LYS A 47 2.80 -9.13 -14.26
N ASN A 48 3.57 -9.09 -15.35
CA ASN A 48 4.15 -10.28 -15.98
C ASN A 48 5.17 -10.99 -15.06
N ILE A 49 5.93 -10.22 -14.29
CA ILE A 49 6.88 -10.79 -13.31
C ILE A 49 6.11 -11.46 -12.16
N LEU A 50 5.07 -10.80 -11.65
CA LEU A 50 4.26 -11.31 -10.54
C LEU A 50 3.44 -12.55 -10.93
N THR A 51 3.04 -12.65 -12.20
CA THR A 51 2.34 -13.83 -12.75
C THR A 51 3.29 -14.95 -13.21
N GLY A 52 4.62 -14.70 -13.18
CA GLY A 52 5.62 -15.66 -13.64
C GLY A 52 5.75 -15.79 -15.17
N VAL A 53 5.10 -14.91 -15.94
CA VAL A 53 5.19 -14.85 -17.41
C VAL A 53 6.56 -14.32 -17.85
N GLU A 54 7.14 -13.42 -17.03
CA GLU A 54 8.46 -12.82 -17.28
C GLU A 54 9.35 -13.03 -16.05
N GLU A 55 10.63 -13.33 -16.28
CA GLU A 55 11.61 -13.43 -15.20
C GLU A 55 12.01 -12.04 -14.70
N ALA A 56 12.12 -11.91 -13.39
CA ALA A 56 12.53 -10.65 -12.77
C ALA A 56 14.03 -10.37 -13.03
N LYS A 57 14.32 -9.27 -13.72
CA LYS A 57 15.69 -8.78 -13.95
C LYS A 57 16.38 -8.28 -12.68
N VAL A 58 15.60 -8.00 -11.63
CA VAL A 58 16.07 -7.54 -10.32
C VAL A 58 15.25 -8.22 -9.24
N LYS A 59 15.87 -8.50 -8.08
CA LYS A 59 15.18 -9.13 -6.95
C LYS A 59 14.34 -8.15 -6.14
N ARG A 60 14.75 -6.88 -6.08
CA ARG A 60 14.09 -5.80 -5.34
C ARG A 60 13.92 -4.57 -6.22
N ALA A 61 12.72 -4.00 -6.21
CA ALA A 61 12.44 -2.75 -6.93
C ALA A 61 11.72 -1.74 -6.05
N THR A 62 11.91 -0.45 -6.34
CA THR A 62 11.12 0.64 -5.78
C THR A 62 10.75 1.63 -6.86
N THR A 63 9.56 2.22 -6.78
CA THR A 63 9.04 3.14 -7.79
C THR A 63 8.10 4.18 -7.19
N SER A 64 8.00 5.33 -7.84
CA SER A 64 6.91 6.29 -7.68
C SER A 64 6.11 6.26 -8.98
N GLN A 65 5.06 5.42 -9.03
CA GLN A 65 4.25 5.20 -10.22
C GLN A 65 3.13 6.23 -10.31
N LYS A 66 3.05 6.94 -11.41
CA LYS A 66 1.91 7.78 -11.78
C LYS A 66 0.72 6.89 -12.12
N CYS A 67 -0.44 7.19 -11.53
CA CYS A 67 -1.65 6.38 -11.64
C CYS A 67 -2.86 7.24 -11.95
N VAL A 68 -3.79 6.70 -12.74
CA VAL A 68 -5.12 7.27 -13.00
C VAL A 68 -6.19 6.26 -12.63
N ARG A 69 -7.19 6.71 -11.85
CA ARG A 69 -8.39 5.96 -11.49
C ARG A 69 -9.64 6.71 -11.92
N ALA A 70 -9.88 6.71 -13.23
CA ALA A 70 -10.98 7.43 -13.89
C ALA A 70 -11.64 6.52 -14.93
N GLY A 71 -12.31 5.47 -14.46
CA GLY A 71 -12.98 4.49 -15.30
C GLY A 71 -12.37 3.09 -15.21
N GLY A 72 -13.08 2.09 -15.76
CA GLY A 72 -12.67 0.68 -15.72
C GLY A 72 -12.83 0.04 -14.34
N LYS A 73 -11.98 -0.95 -14.04
CA LYS A 73 -12.06 -1.78 -12.82
C LYS A 73 -11.88 -0.98 -11.52
N HIS A 74 -11.13 0.11 -11.55
CA HIS A 74 -10.93 1.01 -10.41
C HIS A 74 -11.31 2.42 -10.85
N ASN A 75 -12.55 2.78 -10.57
CA ASN A 75 -13.10 4.09 -10.85
C ASN A 75 -13.37 4.83 -9.53
N ASP A 76 -12.61 5.88 -9.27
CA ASP A 76 -12.78 6.71 -8.07
C ASP A 76 -13.53 8.01 -8.36
N LEU A 77 -13.98 8.24 -9.61
CA LEU A 77 -14.57 9.53 -10.04
C LEU A 77 -15.73 9.97 -9.17
N ASP A 78 -16.62 9.05 -8.81
CA ASP A 78 -17.81 9.35 -7.98
C ASP A 78 -17.45 9.75 -6.55
N ASN A 79 -16.24 9.44 -6.11
CA ASN A 79 -15.75 9.70 -4.75
C ASN A 79 -14.78 10.89 -4.70
N VAL A 80 -14.25 11.33 -5.85
CA VAL A 80 -13.34 12.49 -5.92
C VAL A 80 -14.08 13.76 -5.53
N GLY A 81 -13.53 14.52 -4.58
CA GLY A 81 -14.16 15.70 -4.02
C GLY A 81 -15.14 15.42 -2.87
N HIS A 82 -15.69 14.20 -2.77
CA HIS A 82 -16.58 13.76 -1.68
C HIS A 82 -15.82 13.04 -0.56
N SER A 83 -14.60 12.60 -0.79
CA SER A 83 -13.73 12.02 0.23
C SER A 83 -12.30 12.55 0.11
N PHE A 84 -11.59 12.59 1.25
CA PHE A 84 -10.20 13.06 1.30
C PHE A 84 -9.19 12.06 0.72
N ARG A 85 -9.60 10.82 0.48
CA ARG A 85 -8.71 9.70 0.11
C ARG A 85 -8.77 9.28 -1.36
N HIS A 86 -9.77 9.76 -2.13
CA HIS A 86 -9.93 9.41 -3.53
C HIS A 86 -9.40 10.51 -4.44
N HIS A 87 -8.61 10.12 -5.43
CA HIS A 87 -7.96 11.01 -6.39
C HIS A 87 -8.03 10.41 -7.78
N THR A 88 -8.31 11.25 -8.79
CA THR A 88 -8.30 10.82 -10.21
C THR A 88 -6.89 10.49 -10.65
N PHE A 89 -5.94 11.40 -10.39
CA PHE A 89 -4.52 11.27 -10.69
C PHE A 89 -3.69 11.36 -9.40
N PHE A 90 -2.75 10.44 -9.23
CA PHE A 90 -1.89 10.39 -8.04
C PHE A 90 -0.60 9.59 -8.32
N GLU A 91 0.37 9.72 -7.43
CA GLU A 91 1.54 8.86 -7.41
C GLU A 91 1.40 7.80 -6.34
N MET A 92 1.68 6.55 -6.71
CA MET A 92 1.74 5.40 -5.80
C MET A 92 3.21 5.06 -5.56
N LEU A 93 3.66 5.26 -4.32
CA LEU A 93 5.00 4.88 -3.89
C LEU A 93 4.98 3.38 -3.59
N GLY A 94 5.86 2.62 -4.22
CA GLY A 94 5.88 1.17 -4.10
C GLY A 94 7.26 0.58 -3.90
N ASN A 95 7.32 -0.49 -3.11
CA ASN A 95 8.48 -1.37 -3.02
C ASN A 95 8.06 -2.82 -3.25
N PHE A 96 8.93 -3.57 -3.91
CA PHE A 96 8.64 -4.90 -4.41
C PHE A 96 9.79 -5.85 -4.09
N SER A 97 9.44 -7.08 -3.70
CA SER A 97 10.35 -8.21 -3.61
C SER A 97 9.88 -9.31 -4.54
N PHE A 98 10.73 -9.70 -5.46
CA PHE A 98 10.46 -10.78 -6.40
C PHE A 98 11.15 -12.07 -5.91
N GLY A 99 10.68 -12.57 -4.74
CA GLY A 99 11.17 -13.78 -4.09
C GLY A 99 12.53 -13.63 -3.41
N ASP A 100 12.82 -12.47 -2.87
CA ASP A 100 14.02 -12.20 -2.08
C ASP A 100 13.68 -12.09 -0.59
N TYR A 101 12.98 -11.04 -0.17
CA TYR A 101 12.46 -10.94 1.19
C TYR A 101 10.93 -11.16 1.23
N PHE A 102 10.40 -11.37 2.43
CA PHE A 102 8.97 -11.59 2.62
C PHE A 102 8.41 -10.78 3.80
N LYS A 103 7.54 -11.33 4.63
CA LYS A 103 6.75 -10.61 5.64
C LYS A 103 7.58 -9.77 6.61
N GLU A 104 8.61 -10.36 7.23
CA GLU A 104 9.34 -9.71 8.32
C GLU A 104 10.05 -8.44 7.84
N GLU A 105 10.84 -8.53 6.77
CA GLU A 105 11.55 -7.38 6.23
C GLU A 105 10.60 -6.34 5.62
N ALA A 106 9.51 -6.78 4.96
CA ALA A 106 8.53 -5.85 4.40
C ALA A 106 7.89 -4.99 5.50
N ILE A 107 7.46 -5.61 6.60
CA ILE A 107 6.89 -4.94 7.76
C ILE A 107 7.93 -4.03 8.43
N TYR A 108 9.15 -4.51 8.59
CA TYR A 108 10.24 -3.74 9.17
C TYR A 108 10.54 -2.47 8.35
N TYR A 109 10.63 -2.59 7.02
CA TYR A 109 10.87 -1.44 6.15
C TYR A 109 9.74 -0.41 6.24
N ALA A 110 8.49 -0.83 6.14
CA ALA A 110 7.35 0.07 6.22
C ALA A 110 7.32 0.81 7.56
N TRP A 111 7.47 0.08 8.68
CA TRP A 111 7.44 0.66 10.02
C TRP A 111 8.56 1.66 10.26
N ASN A 112 9.79 1.32 9.90
CA ASN A 112 10.93 2.22 10.10
C ASN A 112 10.83 3.48 9.25
N LEU A 113 10.44 3.34 7.97
CA LEU A 113 10.29 4.53 7.12
C LEU A 113 9.23 5.48 7.67
N LEU A 114 8.08 4.96 8.13
CA LEU A 114 7.02 5.79 8.69
C LEU A 114 7.43 6.45 10.00
N THR A 115 8.00 5.69 10.93
CA THR A 115 8.22 6.17 12.30
C THR A 115 9.56 6.85 12.52
N LYS A 116 10.62 6.45 11.78
CA LYS A 116 11.97 7.04 11.93
C LYS A 116 12.26 8.10 10.89
N ASP A 117 12.03 7.82 9.60
CA ASP A 117 12.38 8.75 8.53
C ASP A 117 11.31 9.81 8.30
N PHE A 118 10.03 9.45 8.32
CA PHE A 118 8.92 10.38 8.23
C PHE A 118 8.45 10.93 9.59
N GLN A 119 8.92 10.36 10.70
CA GLN A 119 8.65 10.79 12.06
C GLN A 119 7.15 10.86 12.40
N ILE A 120 6.36 9.94 11.83
CA ILE A 120 4.94 9.83 12.17
C ILE A 120 4.81 9.27 13.58
N ASP A 121 4.00 9.92 14.42
CA ASP A 121 3.72 9.46 15.78
C ASP A 121 3.09 8.06 15.75
N LYS A 122 3.80 7.09 16.32
CA LYS A 122 3.34 5.70 16.40
C LYS A 122 1.99 5.55 17.13
N ASN A 123 1.67 6.47 18.04
CA ASN A 123 0.41 6.42 18.78
C ASN A 123 -0.80 6.69 17.88
N LYS A 124 -0.59 7.38 16.75
CA LYS A 124 -1.60 7.61 15.73
C LYS A 124 -1.67 6.50 14.67
N LEU A 125 -0.84 5.47 14.78
CA LEU A 125 -0.85 4.36 13.86
C LEU A 125 -1.65 3.18 14.41
N LEU A 126 -2.32 2.49 13.49
CA LEU A 126 -3.10 1.28 13.74
C LEU A 126 -2.87 0.32 12.57
N ILE A 127 -2.89 -0.97 12.87
CA ILE A 127 -2.57 -2.03 11.91
C ILE A 127 -3.81 -2.89 11.71
N SER A 128 -4.07 -3.29 10.46
CA SER A 128 -4.95 -4.42 10.17
C SER A 128 -4.16 -5.61 9.64
N VAL A 129 -4.62 -6.80 9.93
CA VAL A 129 -4.08 -8.05 9.40
C VAL A 129 -5.22 -8.96 8.96
N TYR A 130 -4.98 -9.80 7.96
CA TYR A 130 -5.93 -10.86 7.62
C TYR A 130 -6.10 -11.82 8.80
N HIS A 131 -7.32 -12.24 9.11
CA HIS A 131 -7.63 -12.97 10.34
C HIS A 131 -6.87 -14.29 10.50
N ASP A 132 -6.53 -14.95 9.39
CA ASP A 132 -5.77 -16.21 9.39
C ASP A 132 -4.25 -15.99 9.29
N ASP A 133 -3.79 -14.75 9.12
CA ASP A 133 -2.36 -14.44 9.02
C ASP A 133 -1.74 -14.14 10.39
N ASN A 134 -1.66 -15.17 11.23
CA ASN A 134 -1.04 -15.08 12.54
C ASN A 134 0.45 -14.72 12.47
N VAL A 135 1.12 -15.11 11.39
CA VAL A 135 2.54 -14.79 11.19
C VAL A 135 2.75 -13.29 11.10
N SER A 136 2.01 -12.59 10.26
CA SER A 136 2.08 -11.12 10.17
C SER A 136 1.71 -10.45 11.48
N LYS A 137 0.70 -10.98 12.19
CA LYS A 137 0.28 -10.44 13.49
C LYS A 137 1.40 -10.48 14.52
N GLU A 138 2.08 -11.61 14.66
CA GLU A 138 3.19 -11.76 15.62
C GLU A 138 4.43 -10.93 15.20
N ILE A 139 4.72 -10.82 13.91
CA ILE A 139 5.78 -9.92 13.41
C ILE A 139 5.46 -8.47 13.78
N TRP A 140 4.23 -8.01 13.60
CA TRP A 140 3.79 -6.67 13.98
C TRP A 140 3.97 -6.43 15.49
N LYS A 141 3.54 -7.36 16.35
CA LYS A 141 3.74 -7.27 17.80
C LYS A 141 5.23 -7.11 18.15
N LYS A 142 6.08 -7.97 17.57
CA LYS A 142 7.53 -7.95 17.80
C LYS A 142 8.17 -6.62 17.39
N ILE A 143 7.80 -6.07 16.23
CA ILE A 143 8.43 -4.87 15.67
C ILE A 143 7.92 -3.60 16.34
N THR A 144 6.62 -3.50 16.62
CA THR A 144 5.98 -2.27 17.09
C THR A 144 5.87 -2.18 18.61
N GLY A 145 5.83 -3.32 19.29
CA GLY A 145 5.43 -3.43 20.70
C GLY A 145 3.92 -3.22 20.91
N PHE A 146 3.11 -3.23 19.86
CA PHE A 146 1.67 -3.06 19.95
C PHE A 146 0.97 -4.29 20.50
N ASN A 147 -0.10 -4.05 21.25
CA ASN A 147 -1.04 -5.09 21.68
C ASN A 147 -2.19 -5.25 20.67
N ASP A 148 -3.10 -6.18 20.96
CA ASP A 148 -4.23 -6.50 20.08
C ASP A 148 -5.21 -5.32 19.86
N ASN A 149 -5.20 -4.28 20.69
CA ASN A 149 -6.02 -3.09 20.48
C ASN A 149 -5.53 -2.22 19.33
N LYS A 150 -4.26 -2.35 18.96
CA LYS A 150 -3.62 -1.63 17.87
C LYS A 150 -3.38 -2.50 16.62
N ILE A 151 -3.60 -3.83 16.72
CA ILE A 151 -3.46 -4.78 15.61
C ILE A 151 -4.78 -5.54 15.46
N VAL A 152 -5.59 -5.12 14.51
CA VAL A 152 -6.95 -5.62 14.30
C VAL A 152 -6.96 -6.75 13.27
N SER A 153 -7.48 -7.91 13.65
CA SER A 153 -7.69 -9.03 12.73
C SER A 153 -9.00 -8.86 11.98
N VAL A 154 -8.92 -8.70 10.65
CA VAL A 154 -10.07 -8.45 9.76
C VAL A 154 -10.50 -9.75 9.10
N LYS A 155 -11.79 -10.09 9.22
CA LYS A 155 -12.40 -11.36 8.73
C LYS A 155 -12.93 -11.26 7.30
N THR A 156 -13.06 -10.05 6.79
CA THR A 156 -13.52 -9.80 5.42
C THR A 156 -12.37 -9.96 4.42
N ASN A 157 -12.69 -9.88 3.13
CA ASN A 157 -11.67 -9.91 2.08
C ASN A 157 -10.86 -8.62 1.96
N ASP A 158 -11.09 -7.63 2.83
CA ASP A 158 -10.36 -6.35 2.79
C ASP A 158 -8.86 -6.57 2.99
N ASN A 159 -8.48 -7.51 3.86
CA ASN A 159 -7.07 -7.89 4.07
C ASN A 159 -6.65 -9.16 3.30
N PHE A 160 -7.38 -9.53 2.24
CA PHE A 160 -6.97 -10.58 1.30
C PHE A 160 -7.00 -10.06 -0.13
N TRP A 161 -5.83 -9.76 -0.64
CA TRP A 161 -5.67 -9.17 -1.97
C TRP A 161 -5.68 -10.24 -3.07
N SER A 162 -6.29 -9.91 -4.20
CA SER A 162 -6.29 -10.74 -5.41
C SER A 162 -6.09 -9.86 -6.64
N MET A 163 -5.27 -10.30 -7.59
CA MET A 163 -5.06 -9.60 -8.87
C MET A 163 -6.34 -9.56 -9.70
N GLY A 164 -7.14 -10.62 -9.63
CA GLY A 164 -8.39 -10.75 -10.37
C GLY A 164 -9.13 -12.03 -9.96
N GLU A 165 -9.96 -12.55 -10.86
CA GLU A 165 -10.62 -13.86 -10.67
C GLU A 165 -9.59 -15.00 -10.69
N THR A 166 -8.49 -14.81 -11.39
CA THR A 166 -7.33 -15.69 -11.45
C THR A 166 -6.05 -14.90 -11.26
N GLY A 167 -4.95 -15.58 -10.95
CA GLY A 167 -3.63 -14.99 -10.79
C GLY A 167 -3.16 -14.90 -9.34
N PRO A 168 -2.04 -14.21 -9.09
CA PRO A 168 -1.46 -14.08 -7.77
C PRO A 168 -2.42 -13.47 -6.76
N CYS A 169 -2.42 -14.02 -5.56
CA CYS A 169 -3.22 -13.54 -4.44
C CYS A 169 -2.56 -13.90 -3.11
N GLY A 170 -3.04 -13.31 -2.03
CA GLY A 170 -2.58 -13.60 -0.69
C GLY A 170 -3.02 -12.59 0.35
N PRO A 171 -2.73 -12.88 1.63
CA PRO A 171 -3.06 -11.96 2.71
C PRO A 171 -2.32 -10.65 2.55
N CYS A 172 -2.94 -9.59 3.04
CA CYS A 172 -2.30 -8.30 3.18
C CYS A 172 -2.47 -7.75 4.59
N THR A 173 -1.61 -6.81 4.92
CA THR A 173 -1.67 -6.05 6.15
C THR A 173 -1.57 -4.57 5.82
N GLU A 174 -2.30 -3.76 6.55
CA GLU A 174 -2.41 -2.33 6.25
C GLU A 174 -2.05 -1.50 7.47
N ILE A 175 -1.48 -0.34 7.21
CA ILE A 175 -1.18 0.66 8.22
C ILE A 175 -2.13 1.83 8.03
N PHE A 176 -2.83 2.21 9.09
CA PHE A 176 -3.77 3.31 9.13
C PHE A 176 -3.27 4.43 10.00
N TYR A 177 -3.62 5.66 9.61
CA TYR A 177 -3.43 6.85 10.43
C TYR A 177 -4.75 7.26 11.05
N ASP A 178 -4.75 7.50 12.38
CA ASP A 178 -5.88 7.99 13.14
C ASP A 178 -5.89 9.53 13.14
N TYR A 179 -6.87 10.11 12.44
CA TYR A 179 -7.09 11.57 12.39
C TYR A 179 -7.69 12.14 13.68
N GLY A 180 -8.02 11.29 14.64
CA GLY A 180 -8.55 11.69 15.94
C GLY A 180 -10.09 11.79 15.98
N ASN A 181 -10.59 12.33 17.09
CA ASN A 181 -12.02 12.27 17.43
C ASN A 181 -12.91 13.26 16.64
N ASN A 182 -12.30 14.17 15.89
CA ASN A 182 -13.05 15.08 15.01
C ASN A 182 -13.62 14.38 13.78
N PHE A 183 -13.16 13.15 13.50
CA PHE A 183 -13.62 12.33 12.39
C PHE A 183 -14.38 11.11 12.91
N LYS A 184 -15.50 10.80 12.25
CA LYS A 184 -16.28 9.58 12.56
C LYS A 184 -15.67 8.37 11.86
N GLY A 185 -15.60 7.26 12.54
CA GLY A 185 -15.15 6.00 11.97
C GLY A 185 -14.72 5.00 13.01
N LYS A 186 -14.70 3.75 12.60
CA LYS A 186 -14.23 2.62 13.41
C LYS A 186 -13.48 1.63 12.55
N ILE A 187 -12.60 0.87 13.18
CA ILE A 187 -11.98 -0.32 12.61
C ILE A 187 -12.35 -1.52 13.47
N SER A 188 -12.73 -2.62 12.85
CA SER A 188 -13.18 -3.83 13.52
C SER A 188 -12.86 -5.07 12.70
N SER A 189 -13.22 -6.25 13.20
CA SER A 189 -13.12 -7.50 12.43
C SER A 189 -13.97 -7.53 11.15
N LYS A 190 -14.86 -6.57 10.96
CA LYS A 190 -15.68 -6.39 9.74
C LYS A 190 -15.07 -5.41 8.73
N GLY A 191 -13.86 -4.89 9.00
CA GLY A 191 -13.19 -3.89 8.18
C GLY A 191 -13.28 -2.50 8.77
N ILE A 192 -13.13 -1.50 7.90
CA ILE A 192 -13.02 -0.08 8.25
C ILE A 192 -14.27 0.66 7.77
N GLU A 193 -14.79 1.50 8.64
CA GLU A 193 -15.94 2.36 8.35
C GLU A 193 -15.58 3.82 8.66
N GLY A 194 -16.01 4.75 7.81
CA GLY A 194 -15.84 6.20 7.97
C GLY A 194 -14.43 6.70 7.64
N ASP A 195 -14.16 7.94 8.05
CA ASP A 195 -12.95 8.70 7.64
C ASP A 195 -11.95 8.94 8.78
N LYS A 196 -12.21 8.38 9.98
CA LYS A 196 -11.30 8.51 11.12
C LYS A 196 -9.96 7.83 10.87
N TYR A 197 -10.00 6.64 10.27
CA TYR A 197 -8.82 5.84 9.97
C TYR A 197 -8.57 5.82 8.47
N VAL A 198 -7.43 6.33 8.05
CA VAL A 198 -7.08 6.39 6.63
C VAL A 198 -5.89 5.50 6.35
N GLU A 199 -6.07 4.57 5.40
CA GLU A 199 -5.00 3.71 4.91
C GLU A 199 -3.88 4.57 4.33
N ILE A 200 -2.67 4.35 4.83
CA ILE A 200 -1.45 5.01 4.35
C ILE A 200 -0.47 4.04 3.72
N TRP A 201 -0.59 2.76 4.05
CA TRP A 201 0.29 1.73 3.53
C TRP A 201 -0.42 0.38 3.48
N ASN A 202 -0.23 -0.34 2.38
CA ASN A 202 -0.72 -1.71 2.21
C ASN A 202 0.44 -2.62 1.80
N LEU A 203 0.66 -3.69 2.56
CA LEU A 203 1.66 -4.71 2.30
C LEU A 203 0.95 -6.00 1.87
N VAL A 204 1.11 -6.37 0.62
CA VAL A 204 0.51 -7.57 0.04
C VAL A 204 1.54 -8.69 -0.03
N PHE A 205 1.20 -9.84 0.52
CA PHE A 205 2.03 -11.03 0.55
C PHE A 205 1.48 -12.07 -0.43
N MET A 206 2.01 -12.09 -1.64
CA MET A 206 1.56 -13.03 -2.66
C MET A 206 2.12 -14.42 -2.36
N GLU A 207 1.27 -15.28 -1.83
CA GLU A 207 1.59 -16.66 -1.43
C GLU A 207 0.98 -17.68 -2.37
N PHE A 208 -0.14 -17.32 -3.03
CA PHE A 208 -0.95 -18.22 -3.81
C PHE A 208 -1.19 -17.73 -5.22
N ASN A 209 -1.48 -18.68 -6.10
CA ASN A 209 -2.05 -18.43 -7.41
C ASN A 209 -3.49 -18.96 -7.46
N GLN A 210 -4.45 -18.08 -7.66
CA GLN A 210 -5.85 -18.42 -7.86
C GLN A 210 -6.04 -18.98 -9.25
N ILE A 211 -6.38 -20.25 -9.35
CA ILE A 211 -6.62 -20.95 -10.63
C ILE A 211 -8.07 -20.72 -11.10
N ASN A 212 -9.01 -20.76 -10.15
CA ASN A 212 -10.42 -20.46 -10.35
C ASN A 212 -11.04 -20.11 -8.98
N LYS A 213 -12.34 -19.80 -8.95
CA LYS A 213 -13.05 -19.37 -7.73
C LYS A 213 -12.87 -20.31 -6.52
N ASN A 214 -12.62 -21.60 -6.78
CA ASN A 214 -12.57 -22.64 -5.73
C ASN A 214 -11.19 -23.26 -5.56
N LYS A 215 -10.20 -22.92 -6.37
CA LYS A 215 -8.89 -23.57 -6.33
C LYS A 215 -7.74 -22.57 -6.29
N ARG A 216 -6.94 -22.68 -5.23
CA ARG A 216 -5.68 -21.98 -5.05
C ARG A 216 -4.53 -22.98 -4.96
N VAL A 217 -3.39 -22.61 -5.48
CA VAL A 217 -2.12 -23.35 -5.35
C VAL A 217 -1.06 -22.42 -4.81
N ASN A 218 -0.08 -22.96 -4.10
CA ASN A 218 1.03 -22.16 -3.61
C ASN A 218 1.85 -21.62 -4.79
N LEU A 219 2.27 -20.35 -4.71
CA LEU A 219 3.26 -19.82 -5.63
C LEU A 219 4.62 -20.47 -5.35
N PRO A 220 5.35 -20.91 -6.38
CA PRO A 220 6.70 -21.46 -6.21
C PRO A 220 7.67 -20.41 -5.67
N LYS A 221 7.39 -19.14 -5.92
CA LYS A 221 8.17 -18.00 -5.47
C LYS A 221 7.25 -16.95 -4.87
N LYS A 222 7.36 -16.75 -3.55
CA LYS A 222 6.57 -15.75 -2.84
C LYS A 222 7.08 -14.35 -3.16
N CYS A 223 6.18 -13.43 -3.44
CA CYS A 223 6.49 -12.06 -3.77
C CYS A 223 5.85 -11.09 -2.77
N VAL A 224 6.48 -9.93 -2.58
CA VAL A 224 5.90 -8.82 -1.84
C VAL A 224 5.61 -7.69 -2.81
N MET A 225 4.40 -7.16 -2.73
CA MET A 225 4.02 -5.88 -3.29
C MET A 225 3.58 -4.98 -2.14
N SER A 226 4.33 -3.95 -1.91
CA SER A 226 4.03 -3.01 -0.84
C SER A 226 3.82 -1.63 -1.46
N LYS A 227 2.70 -1.01 -1.13
CA LYS A 227 2.30 0.29 -1.69
C LYS A 227 1.97 1.27 -0.57
N CYS A 228 2.61 2.42 -0.63
CA CYS A 228 2.30 3.56 0.20
C CYS A 228 1.34 4.47 -0.58
N MET A 229 0.21 4.82 0.04
CA MET A 229 -0.84 5.60 -0.61
C MET A 229 -0.49 7.08 -0.67
N ALA A 230 -1.03 7.79 -1.66
CA ALA A 230 -0.88 9.25 -1.80
C ALA A 230 -1.30 10.04 -0.54
N ASN A 231 -2.16 9.46 0.28
CA ASN A 231 -2.63 10.04 1.55
C ASN A 231 -1.50 10.32 2.55
N ILE A 232 -0.37 9.60 2.47
CA ILE A 232 0.79 9.85 3.34
C ILE A 232 1.32 11.27 3.19
N ILE A 233 1.24 11.84 1.99
CA ILE A 233 1.67 13.21 1.71
C ILE A 233 0.86 14.18 2.58
N LYS A 234 -0.46 14.02 2.63
CA LYS A 234 -1.33 14.85 3.48
C LYS A 234 -0.98 14.69 4.96
N ILE A 235 -0.79 13.48 5.43
CA ILE A 235 -0.50 13.20 6.85
C ILE A 235 0.82 13.80 7.29
N ILE A 236 1.89 13.63 6.50
CA ILE A 236 3.20 14.21 6.82
C ILE A 236 3.12 15.75 6.81
N MET A 237 2.31 16.33 5.93
CA MET A 237 2.06 17.78 5.93
C MET A 237 1.34 18.26 7.19
N PHE A 238 0.40 17.48 7.71
CA PHE A 238 -0.38 17.85 8.91
C PHE A 238 0.35 17.58 10.23
N SER A 239 1.20 16.55 10.31
CA SER A 239 1.91 16.20 11.56
C SER A 239 2.97 17.21 11.96
N THR A 240 3.41 18.08 11.03
CA THR A 240 4.46 19.09 11.24
C THR A 240 3.93 20.51 11.47
N SER A 241 2.62 20.74 11.39
CA SER A 241 2.02 22.04 11.63
C SER A 241 0.99 21.98 12.75
N SER A 242 1.28 22.68 13.87
CA SER A 242 0.26 23.06 14.84
C SER A 242 -0.77 23.97 14.15
N ASN A 243 -2.01 23.48 14.04
CA ASN A 243 -3.24 24.27 13.80
C ASN A 243 -3.27 25.25 12.63
N THR A 244 -3.24 24.77 11.38
CA THR A 244 -3.84 25.58 10.30
C THR A 244 -4.39 24.64 9.24
N PHE A 245 -5.71 24.64 9.08
CA PHE A 245 -6.40 23.99 7.96
C PHE A 245 -6.06 24.72 6.67
N VAL A 246 -5.13 24.22 5.92
CA VAL A 246 -4.95 24.63 4.51
C VAL A 246 -5.43 23.47 3.65
N LEU A 247 -6.60 23.67 3.06
CA LEU A 247 -7.07 22.91 1.90
C LEU A 247 -6.08 23.18 0.75
N CYS A 248 -5.00 22.40 0.68
CA CYS A 248 -4.11 22.43 -0.46
C CYS A 248 -4.67 21.45 -1.51
N GLY A 249 -5.49 21.98 -2.41
CA GLY A 249 -5.68 21.36 -3.71
C GLY A 249 -4.30 21.29 -4.36
N ILE A 250 -3.79 20.08 -4.60
CA ILE A 250 -2.57 19.90 -5.39
C ILE A 250 -2.99 20.18 -6.83
N PHE A 251 -2.85 21.45 -7.24
CA PHE A 251 -2.73 21.78 -8.63
C PHE A 251 -1.28 21.58 -9.04
N PHE A 252 -1.06 20.84 -10.12
CA PHE A 252 0.20 20.77 -10.84
C PHE A 252 0.40 22.00 -11.69
#